data_dee5756fca057183492a97dafef45fdd
#
_entry.id   dee5756fca057183492a97dafef45fdd
#
_cell.length_a   1.000
_cell.length_b   1.000
_cell.length_c   1.000
_cell.angle_alpha   90.00
_cell.angle_beta   90.00
_cell.angle_gamma   90.00
#
_symmetry.space_group_name_H-M   'P 1'
#
loop_
_entity.id
_entity.type
_entity.pdbx_description
1 polymer ?
#
loop_
_entity_poly.entity_id
_entity_poly.type
_entity_poly.pdbx_seq_one_letter_code
_entity_poly.pdbx_strand_id
1 'polypeptide(L)'
;MAEVLPFQGVRFNTDRITDPENVIAPPYDVIYQSDRITLEKQHPNNIVRLILSQPTDQDTDQDNQYTRAANSLRKWLQDGILLQDSKPCYYIYDQDFITPDGKNYTRRALVAVGKLHQFADRVILPHEKTLA
;
A
#
# COMPACT_ATOMS: atom_id res chain seq x y z
N MET A 1 -1.23 -15.42 23.26
CA MET A 1 -1.33 -13.95 23.10
C MET A 1 -0.73 -13.62 21.73
N ALA A 2 -1.37 -12.75 20.96
CA ALA A 2 -0.83 -12.31 19.67
C ALA A 2 0.50 -11.56 19.89
N GLU A 3 1.50 -11.87 19.08
CA GLU A 3 2.80 -11.21 19.08
C GLU A 3 2.82 -10.14 18.00
N VAL A 4 3.06 -8.89 18.40
CA VAL A 4 3.05 -7.71 17.54
C VAL A 4 4.45 -7.09 17.57
N LEU A 5 5.06 -6.92 16.39
CA LEU A 5 6.45 -6.52 16.24
C LEU A 5 6.56 -5.25 15.39
N PRO A 6 7.59 -4.43 15.65
CA PRO A 6 7.93 -3.31 14.77
C PRO A 6 8.57 -3.83 13.47
N PHE A 7 8.56 -3.00 12.42
CA PHE A 7 9.19 -3.31 11.14
C PHE A 7 9.79 -2.07 10.47
N GLN A 8 10.66 -2.28 9.50
CA GLN A 8 11.23 -1.20 8.69
C GLN A 8 10.29 -0.90 7.52
N GLY A 9 9.45 0.11 7.68
CA GLY A 9 8.50 0.54 6.65
C GLY A 9 9.20 1.13 5.44
N VAL A 10 8.56 0.99 4.29
CA VAL A 10 8.94 1.68 3.06
C VAL A 10 7.91 2.78 2.80
N ARG A 11 8.36 4.00 2.62
CA ARG A 11 7.50 5.17 2.45
C ARG A 11 8.04 6.09 1.36
N PHE A 12 7.19 6.93 0.81
CA PHE A 12 7.63 7.98 -0.10
C PHE A 12 8.61 8.93 0.58
N ASN A 13 9.62 9.34 -0.18
CA ASN A 13 10.59 10.35 0.25
C ASN A 13 9.99 11.74 0.05
N THR A 14 9.69 12.44 1.14
CA THR A 14 9.10 13.78 1.10
C THR A 14 10.02 14.85 0.52
N ASP A 15 11.34 14.59 0.47
CA ASP A 15 12.28 15.49 -0.21
C ASP A 15 12.25 15.34 -1.75
N ARG A 16 11.69 14.25 -2.25
CA ARG A 16 11.55 13.96 -3.69
C ARG A 16 10.13 14.08 -4.18
N ILE A 17 9.16 13.81 -3.33
CA ILE A 17 7.72 13.88 -3.62
C ILE A 17 7.16 15.08 -2.86
N THR A 18 6.97 16.18 -3.58
CA THR A 18 6.44 17.44 -3.03
C THR A 18 4.92 17.44 -2.94
N ASP A 19 4.27 16.65 -3.78
CA ASP A 19 2.81 16.59 -3.90
C ASP A 19 2.32 15.16 -3.59
N PRO A 20 2.26 14.77 -2.29
CA PRO A 20 1.95 13.39 -1.89
C PRO A 20 0.57 12.90 -2.37
N GLU A 21 -0.41 13.80 -2.56
CA GLU A 21 -1.73 13.46 -3.10
C GLU A 21 -1.67 12.91 -4.53
N ASN A 22 -0.63 13.25 -5.29
CA ASN A 22 -0.47 12.80 -6.67
C ASN A 22 0.15 11.39 -6.79
N VAL A 23 0.72 10.86 -5.71
CA VAL A 23 1.38 9.55 -5.71
C VAL A 23 0.61 8.46 -4.98
N ILE A 24 -0.44 8.81 -4.25
CA ILE A 24 -1.31 7.86 -3.55
C ILE A 24 -2.46 7.41 -4.46
N ALA A 25 -3.12 6.33 -4.09
CA ALA A 25 -4.29 5.79 -4.76
C ALA A 25 -5.27 5.21 -3.73
N PRO A 26 -6.56 5.11 -4.05
CA PRO A 26 -7.52 4.33 -3.27
C PRO A 26 -7.09 2.85 -3.14
N PRO A 27 -7.73 2.06 -2.27
CA PRO A 27 -7.56 0.62 -2.25
C PRO A 27 -7.80 -0.01 -3.62
N TYR A 28 -7.00 -1.00 -4.01
CA TYR A 28 -6.99 -1.56 -5.36
C TYR A 28 -8.35 -2.12 -5.83
N ASP A 29 -9.16 -2.58 -4.91
CA ASP A 29 -10.47 -3.21 -5.15
C ASP A 29 -11.61 -2.20 -5.45
N VAL A 30 -11.36 -0.90 -5.24
CA VAL A 30 -12.31 0.18 -5.58
C VAL A 30 -11.84 1.04 -6.76
N ILE A 31 -10.71 0.68 -7.40
CA ILE A 31 -10.18 1.41 -8.57
C ILE A 31 -10.73 0.80 -9.86
N TYR A 32 -11.55 1.55 -10.57
CA TYR A 32 -11.99 1.16 -11.91
C TYR A 32 -10.89 1.42 -12.94
N GLN A 33 -11.01 0.79 -14.12
CA GLN A 33 -10.02 0.93 -15.20
C GLN A 33 -9.77 2.38 -15.63
N SER A 34 -10.81 3.20 -15.71
CA SER A 34 -10.70 4.64 -16.03
C SER A 34 -9.89 5.41 -14.99
N ASP A 35 -10.14 5.10 -13.71
CA ASP A 35 -9.50 5.78 -12.58
C ASP A 35 -8.02 5.40 -12.52
N ARG A 36 -7.70 4.13 -12.78
CA ARG A 36 -6.33 3.65 -12.87
C ARG A 36 -5.53 4.42 -13.91
N ILE A 37 -6.07 4.59 -15.13
CA ILE A 37 -5.41 5.36 -16.20
C ILE A 37 -5.18 6.82 -15.77
N THR A 38 -6.15 7.41 -15.08
CA THR A 38 -6.05 8.78 -14.56
C THR A 38 -4.95 8.89 -13.52
N LEU A 39 -4.90 7.96 -12.55
CA LEU A 39 -3.87 7.91 -11.51
C LEU A 39 -2.46 7.71 -12.10
N GLU A 40 -2.31 6.86 -13.12
CA GLU A 40 -1.02 6.68 -13.81
C GLU A 40 -0.53 7.94 -14.52
N LYS A 41 -1.46 8.74 -15.07
CA LYS A 41 -1.14 10.01 -15.74
C LYS A 41 -0.86 11.14 -14.75
N GLN A 42 -1.45 11.07 -13.56
CA GLN A 42 -1.32 12.10 -12.53
C GLN A 42 0.13 12.25 -12.06
N HIS A 43 0.83 11.13 -11.85
CA HIS A 43 2.24 11.16 -11.48
C HIS A 43 2.97 9.88 -11.91
N PRO A 44 4.24 9.97 -12.40
CA PRO A 44 5.02 8.81 -12.82
C PRO A 44 5.30 7.80 -11.68
N ASN A 45 5.30 8.27 -10.45
CA ASN A 45 5.48 7.44 -9.26
C ASN A 45 4.16 7.22 -8.47
N ASN A 46 2.99 7.31 -9.11
CA ASN A 46 1.76 6.96 -8.43
C ASN A 46 1.76 5.48 -8.04
N ILE A 47 1.36 5.19 -6.79
CA ILE A 47 1.41 3.85 -6.18
C ILE A 47 0.56 2.83 -6.97
N VAL A 48 -0.41 3.27 -7.76
CA VAL A 48 -1.25 2.41 -8.61
C VAL A 48 -0.40 1.51 -9.53
N ARG A 49 0.80 1.96 -9.92
CA ARG A 49 1.74 1.17 -10.75
C ARG A 49 2.29 -0.04 -10.01
N LEU A 50 2.28 -0.04 -8.68
CA LEU A 50 2.72 -1.15 -7.86
C LEU A 50 1.55 -2.04 -7.44
N ILE A 51 0.43 -1.44 -7.02
CA ILE A 51 -0.69 -2.19 -6.44
C ILE A 51 -1.67 -2.71 -7.49
N LEU A 52 -1.71 -2.09 -8.69
CA LEU A 52 -2.62 -2.46 -9.77
C LEU A 52 -1.96 -2.29 -11.15
N SER A 53 -0.77 -2.89 -11.32
CA SER A 53 -0.05 -2.90 -12.58
C SER A 53 -0.85 -3.66 -13.65
N GLN A 54 -0.89 -3.11 -14.87
CA GLN A 54 -1.73 -3.67 -15.96
C GLN A 54 -1.12 -4.89 -16.61
N PRO A 55 -1.92 -5.94 -16.86
CA PRO A 55 -1.59 -6.95 -17.83
C PRO A 55 -1.64 -6.38 -19.25
N THR A 56 -0.88 -6.95 -20.16
CA THR A 56 -0.89 -6.66 -21.59
C THR A 56 -0.97 -7.96 -22.39
N ASP A 57 -1.42 -7.88 -23.64
CA ASP A 57 -1.47 -9.05 -24.54
C ASP A 57 -0.06 -9.60 -24.88
N GLN A 58 0.99 -8.88 -24.49
CA GLN A 58 2.39 -9.27 -24.69
C GLN A 58 3.03 -9.87 -23.44
N ASP A 59 2.26 -10.06 -22.36
CA ASP A 59 2.77 -10.61 -21.11
C ASP A 59 3.28 -12.04 -21.30
N THR A 60 4.44 -12.31 -20.69
CA THR A 60 5.13 -13.61 -20.66
C THR A 60 5.40 -14.00 -19.21
N ASP A 61 5.94 -15.19 -18.99
CA ASP A 61 6.38 -15.62 -17.64
C ASP A 61 7.49 -14.72 -17.08
N GLN A 62 8.34 -14.13 -17.95
CA GLN A 62 9.46 -13.28 -17.56
C GLN A 62 9.13 -11.79 -17.54
N ASP A 63 8.18 -11.32 -18.36
CA ASP A 63 7.73 -9.94 -18.40
C ASP A 63 6.20 -9.90 -18.34
N ASN A 64 5.67 -9.51 -17.20
CA ASN A 64 4.24 -9.41 -16.93
C ASN A 64 3.96 -8.29 -15.91
N GLN A 65 2.69 -8.07 -15.61
CA GLN A 65 2.29 -7.03 -14.66
C GLN A 65 3.02 -7.10 -13.32
N TYR A 66 3.31 -8.30 -12.79
CA TYR A 66 3.97 -8.46 -11.49
C TYR A 66 5.46 -8.17 -11.56
N THR A 67 6.14 -8.63 -12.61
CA THR A 67 7.57 -8.33 -12.82
C THR A 67 7.79 -6.85 -13.09
N ARG A 68 6.88 -6.19 -13.83
CA ARG A 68 6.92 -4.74 -14.04
C ARG A 68 6.70 -3.96 -12.74
N ALA A 69 5.75 -4.36 -11.91
CA ALA A 69 5.55 -3.75 -10.58
C ALA A 69 6.79 -3.93 -9.68
N ALA A 70 7.36 -5.13 -9.65
CA ALA A 70 8.58 -5.42 -8.88
C ALA A 70 9.79 -4.59 -9.37
N ASN A 71 9.95 -4.42 -10.68
CA ASN A 71 11.00 -3.59 -11.25
C ASN A 71 10.79 -2.10 -10.91
N SER A 72 9.56 -1.61 -10.95
CA SER A 72 9.22 -0.26 -10.54
C SER A 72 9.54 -0.02 -9.06
N LEU A 73 9.20 -0.95 -8.18
CA LEU A 73 9.52 -0.87 -6.75
C LEU A 73 11.03 -0.78 -6.51
N ARG A 74 11.81 -1.68 -7.16
CA ARG A 74 13.29 -1.66 -7.04
C ARG A 74 13.86 -0.34 -7.54
N LYS A 75 13.38 0.13 -8.70
CA LYS A 75 13.83 1.40 -9.28
C LYS A 75 13.52 2.57 -8.35
N TRP A 76 12.32 2.65 -7.80
CA TRP A 76 11.95 3.75 -6.90
C TRP A 76 12.77 3.77 -5.61
N LEU A 77 13.16 2.59 -5.10
CA LEU A 77 14.10 2.49 -3.98
C LEU A 77 15.50 2.95 -4.37
N GLN A 78 16.02 2.54 -5.54
CA GLN A 78 17.33 2.95 -6.05
C GLN A 78 17.41 4.45 -6.33
N ASP A 79 16.35 5.03 -6.88
CA ASP A 79 16.26 6.46 -7.21
C ASP A 79 15.97 7.33 -5.97
N GLY A 80 15.75 6.73 -4.80
CA GLY A 80 15.40 7.43 -3.57
C GLY A 80 14.00 8.06 -3.57
N ILE A 81 13.12 7.63 -4.46
CA ILE A 81 11.69 8.00 -4.46
C ILE A 81 10.98 7.35 -3.27
N LEU A 82 11.33 6.10 -3.00
CA LEU A 82 10.95 5.40 -1.78
C LEU A 82 12.15 5.25 -0.87
N LEU A 83 11.92 5.36 0.43
CA LEU A 83 12.92 5.15 1.47
C LEU A 83 12.44 4.03 2.40
N GLN A 84 13.35 3.12 2.73
CA GLN A 84 13.15 2.19 3.82
C GLN A 84 13.68 2.81 5.10
N ASP A 85 12.90 2.77 6.18
CA ASP A 85 13.34 3.27 7.47
C ASP A 85 14.52 2.45 8.00
N SER A 86 15.50 3.12 8.60
CA SER A 86 16.77 2.51 9.03
C SER A 86 16.63 1.59 10.24
N LYS A 87 15.53 1.70 10.99
CA LYS A 87 15.25 0.92 12.20
C LYS A 87 13.81 0.41 12.19
N PRO A 88 13.54 -0.75 12.79
CA PRO A 88 12.17 -1.19 13.01
C PRO A 88 11.39 -0.21 13.88
N CYS A 89 10.21 0.17 13.42
CA CYS A 89 9.30 1.10 14.10
C CYS A 89 7.86 0.56 14.13
N TYR A 90 7.07 1.06 15.03
CA TYR A 90 5.62 1.03 14.96
C TYR A 90 5.15 2.32 14.30
N TYR A 91 4.12 2.27 13.47
CA TYR A 91 3.61 3.45 12.79
C TYR A 91 2.21 3.78 13.31
N ILE A 92 2.00 5.06 13.58
CA ILE A 92 0.67 5.58 13.88
C ILE A 92 0.08 6.12 12.59
N TYR A 93 -1.13 5.67 12.27
CA TYR A 93 -1.90 6.12 11.12
C TYR A 93 -3.12 6.88 11.60
N ASP A 94 -3.11 8.20 11.44
CA ASP A 94 -4.25 9.07 11.73
C ASP A 94 -4.98 9.39 10.43
N GLN A 95 -6.28 9.18 10.43
CA GLN A 95 -7.16 9.47 9.31
C GLN A 95 -8.27 10.41 9.75
N ASP A 96 -8.26 11.62 9.21
CA ASP A 96 -9.35 12.58 9.38
C ASP A 96 -10.36 12.40 8.25
N PHE A 97 -11.63 12.35 8.58
CA PHE A 97 -12.70 12.22 7.61
C PHE A 97 -13.98 12.91 8.07
N ILE A 98 -14.83 13.24 7.11
CA ILE A 98 -16.13 13.85 7.33
C ILE A 98 -17.20 12.82 7.01
N THR A 99 -18.11 12.59 7.94
CA THR A 99 -19.25 11.69 7.73
C THR A 99 -20.36 12.39 6.91
N PRO A 100 -21.30 11.64 6.30
CA PRO A 100 -22.37 12.21 5.50
C PRO A 100 -23.25 13.23 6.25
N ASP A 101 -23.31 13.15 7.60
CA ASP A 101 -24.00 14.12 8.46
C ASP A 101 -23.16 15.37 8.77
N GLY A 102 -22.00 15.52 8.14
CA GLY A 102 -21.13 16.71 8.26
C GLY A 102 -20.24 16.75 9.48
N LYS A 103 -20.14 15.68 10.25
CA LYS A 103 -19.27 15.62 11.44
C LYS A 103 -17.85 15.19 11.08
N ASN A 104 -16.87 15.85 11.73
CA ASN A 104 -15.45 15.51 11.61
C ASN A 104 -15.08 14.43 12.63
N TYR A 105 -14.33 13.43 12.16
CA TYR A 105 -13.77 12.36 13.00
C TYR A 105 -12.31 12.14 12.66
N THR A 106 -11.53 11.74 13.67
CA THR A 106 -10.18 11.22 13.50
C THR A 106 -10.16 9.75 13.92
N ARG A 107 -9.75 8.87 13.03
CA ARG A 107 -9.47 7.47 13.35
C ARG A 107 -7.97 7.29 13.51
N ARG A 108 -7.55 6.77 14.66
CA ARG A 108 -6.15 6.44 14.92
C ARG A 108 -5.97 4.92 14.87
N ALA A 109 -4.96 4.47 14.12
CA ALA A 109 -4.61 3.05 14.00
C ALA A 109 -3.11 2.84 14.23
N LEU A 110 -2.76 1.64 14.68
CA LEU A 110 -1.39 1.15 14.78
C LEU A 110 -1.10 0.24 13.58
N VAL A 111 0.00 0.53 12.86
CA VAL A 111 0.52 -0.35 11.81
C VAL A 111 1.75 -1.07 12.33
N ALA A 112 1.72 -2.39 12.30
CA ALA A 112 2.75 -3.26 12.84
C ALA A 112 2.72 -4.62 12.13
N VAL A 113 3.72 -5.47 12.37
CA VAL A 113 3.74 -6.85 11.88
C VAL A 113 3.19 -7.76 12.97
N GLY A 114 2.26 -8.64 12.59
CA GLY A 114 1.74 -9.69 13.46
C GLY A 114 2.33 -11.05 13.10
N LYS A 115 2.77 -11.81 14.11
CA LYS A 115 3.18 -13.20 13.90
C LYS A 115 1.99 -14.03 13.46
N LEU A 116 2.13 -14.75 12.35
CA LEU A 116 1.07 -15.62 11.84
C LEU A 116 0.86 -16.84 12.75
N HIS A 117 -0.42 -17.17 12.98
CA HIS A 117 -0.87 -18.35 13.69
C HIS A 117 -1.95 -19.05 12.88
N GLN A 118 -2.11 -20.35 13.08
CA GLN A 118 -3.28 -21.04 12.54
C GLN A 118 -4.55 -20.52 13.21
N PHE A 119 -5.63 -20.36 12.47
CA PHE A 119 -6.90 -19.89 13.04
C PHE A 119 -7.42 -20.84 14.14
N ALA A 120 -7.10 -22.14 14.06
CA ALA A 120 -7.44 -23.14 15.07
C ALA A 120 -6.83 -22.84 16.44
N ASP A 121 -5.67 -22.16 16.50
CA ASP A 121 -5.01 -21.77 17.75
C ASP A 121 -5.75 -20.65 18.50
N ARG A 122 -6.69 -19.97 17.86
CA ARG A 122 -7.47 -18.84 18.39
C ARG A 122 -6.63 -17.70 18.96
N VAL A 123 -5.41 -17.52 18.46
CA VAL A 123 -4.52 -16.40 18.80
C VAL A 123 -4.86 -15.17 17.94
N ILE A 124 -5.11 -15.41 16.65
CA ILE A 124 -5.61 -14.43 15.70
C ILE A 124 -6.90 -15.00 15.12
N LEU A 125 -7.95 -14.17 15.11
CA LEU A 125 -9.25 -14.57 14.59
C LEU A 125 -9.50 -13.86 13.26
N PRO A 126 -10.12 -14.54 12.27
CA PRO A 126 -10.59 -13.86 11.06
C PRO A 126 -11.73 -12.90 11.44
N HIS A 127 -11.69 -11.67 10.91
CA HIS A 127 -12.78 -10.70 11.14
C HIS A 127 -13.90 -10.84 10.10
N GLU A 128 -13.64 -11.54 9.00
CA GLU A 128 -14.60 -11.86 7.95
C GLU A 128 -14.36 -13.28 7.42
N LYS A 129 -15.30 -13.80 6.62
CA LYS A 129 -15.10 -15.09 5.95
C LYS A 129 -13.99 -14.96 4.93
N THR A 130 -12.91 -15.74 5.11
CA THR A 130 -11.91 -15.91 4.06
C THR A 130 -12.52 -16.70 2.91
N LEU A 131 -12.28 -16.24 1.68
CA LEU A 131 -12.59 -17.04 0.50
C LEU A 131 -11.67 -18.27 0.50
N ALA A 132 -12.29 -19.46 0.41
CA ALA A 132 -11.58 -20.73 0.33
C ALA A 132 -11.09 -20.99 -1.09
#